data_87c9b8d3f52e4e07a8afc12f9c966095
#
_entry.id   87c9b8d3f52e4e07a8afc12f9c966095
#
_cell.length_a   1.000
_cell.length_b   1.000
_cell.length_c   1.000
_cell.angle_alpha   90.00
_cell.angle_beta   90.00
_cell.angle_gamma   90.00
#
_symmetry.space_group_name_H-M   'P 1'
#
loop_
_entity.id
_entity.type
_entity.pdbx_description
1 polymer ?
#
loop_
_entity_poly.entity_id
_entity_poly.type
_entity_poly.pdbx_seq_one_letter_code
_entity_poly.pdbx_strand_id
1 'polypeptide(L)'
;IKVVDNHIYFYYDITIKSILDLTESIKKLSKELLVFNIQYNTNIEIYLHINSDGGDVFAVLSIINLIENNTININTIIEGKAASAATILAMAGTSRQITQNSYMLIHNISSGFWGKMHEIEDEVKNLNLLTKDIKKLYRNYTNITAKQLDQLLKTDLLLDANTCLKYGFIDEIV
;
A
#
# COMPACT_ATOMS: atom_id res chain seq x y z
N ILE A 1 2.00 -12.81 10.05
CA ILE A 1 1.17 -12.80 8.83
C ILE A 1 0.49 -14.15 8.71
N LYS A 2 -0.80 -14.16 8.46
CA LYS A 2 -1.58 -15.39 8.26
C LYS A 2 -1.76 -15.62 6.76
N VAL A 3 -1.55 -16.86 6.31
CA VAL A 3 -1.82 -17.30 4.94
C VAL A 3 -2.85 -18.43 5.01
N VAL A 4 -3.93 -18.32 4.22
CA VAL A 4 -4.98 -19.32 4.10
C VAL A 4 -5.29 -19.48 2.62
N ASP A 5 -5.04 -20.64 2.07
CA ASP A 5 -5.15 -20.92 0.64
C ASP A 5 -4.32 -19.89 -0.18
N ASN A 6 -4.95 -19.13 -1.08
CA ASN A 6 -4.32 -18.08 -1.86
C ASN A 6 -4.52 -16.66 -1.25
N HIS A 7 -4.92 -16.58 0.02
CA HIS A 7 -5.17 -15.34 0.74
C HIS A 7 -4.09 -15.07 1.79
N ILE A 8 -3.52 -13.84 1.78
CA ILE A 8 -2.56 -13.35 2.76
C ILE A 8 -3.23 -12.24 3.57
N TYR A 9 -3.22 -12.35 4.90
CA TYR A 9 -3.79 -11.35 5.80
C TYR A 9 -2.70 -10.54 6.46
N PHE A 10 -2.59 -9.27 6.05
CA PHE A 10 -1.67 -8.26 6.59
C PHE A 10 -2.44 -7.28 7.49
N TYR A 11 -2.60 -7.66 8.76
CA TYR A 11 -3.29 -6.85 9.78
C TYR A 11 -2.28 -6.37 10.82
N TYR A 12 -1.31 -5.57 10.36
CA TYR A 12 -0.15 -5.14 11.11
C TYR A 12 0.23 -3.71 10.75
N ASP A 13 0.94 -3.04 11.66
CA ASP A 13 1.66 -1.82 11.32
C ASP A 13 2.79 -2.12 10.33
N ILE A 14 3.08 -1.15 9.47
CA ILE A 14 4.16 -1.24 8.50
C ILE A 14 5.49 -0.96 9.20
N THR A 15 6.28 -2.01 9.33
CA THR A 15 7.65 -1.99 9.86
C THR A 15 8.56 -2.78 8.92
N ILE A 16 9.87 -2.61 9.05
CA ILE A 16 10.84 -3.43 8.30
C ILE A 16 10.56 -4.92 8.51
N LYS A 17 10.26 -5.33 9.76
CA LYS A 17 9.98 -6.73 10.09
C LYS A 17 8.69 -7.22 9.44
N SER A 18 7.58 -6.51 9.59
CA SER A 18 6.29 -6.94 9.03
C SER A 18 6.30 -7.00 7.50
N ILE A 19 7.04 -6.09 6.85
CA ILE A 19 7.23 -6.12 5.39
C ILE A 19 8.16 -7.27 4.95
N LEU A 20 9.18 -7.61 5.73
CA LEU A 20 10.00 -8.78 5.44
C LEU A 20 9.15 -10.07 5.53
N ASP A 21 8.37 -10.23 6.59
CA ASP A 21 7.47 -11.37 6.78
C ASP A 21 6.41 -11.46 5.64
N LEU A 22 5.91 -10.31 5.16
CA LEU A 22 5.01 -10.25 4.00
C LEU A 22 5.71 -10.66 2.71
N THR A 23 6.94 -10.17 2.50
CA THR A 23 7.78 -10.52 1.35
C THR A 23 8.03 -12.03 1.27
N GLU A 24 8.36 -12.66 2.40
CA GLU A 24 8.57 -14.11 2.48
C GLU A 24 7.28 -14.87 2.17
N SER A 25 6.15 -14.42 2.73
CA SER A 25 4.83 -15.04 2.49
C SER A 25 4.43 -14.96 1.02
N ILE A 26 4.60 -13.80 0.37
CA ILE A 26 4.31 -13.62 -1.06
C ILE A 26 5.20 -14.54 -1.90
N LYS A 27 6.52 -14.53 -1.68
CA LYS A 27 7.46 -15.35 -2.47
C LYS A 27 7.17 -16.85 -2.34
N LYS A 28 6.86 -17.31 -1.13
CA LYS A 28 6.53 -18.73 -0.88
C LYS A 28 5.24 -19.10 -1.62
N LEU A 29 4.17 -18.34 -1.40
CA LEU A 29 2.87 -18.61 -2.00
C LEU A 29 2.91 -18.50 -3.53
N SER A 30 3.60 -17.50 -4.08
CA SER A 30 3.77 -17.35 -5.53
C SER A 30 4.45 -18.56 -6.17
N LYS A 31 5.48 -19.12 -5.50
CA LYS A 31 6.16 -20.33 -5.98
C LYS A 31 5.22 -21.56 -5.98
N GLU A 32 4.44 -21.73 -4.91
CA GLU A 32 3.48 -22.83 -4.79
C GLU A 32 2.37 -22.72 -5.84
N LEU A 33 1.77 -21.53 -6.00
CA LEU A 33 0.72 -21.28 -6.98
C LEU A 33 1.22 -21.37 -8.42
N LEU A 34 2.45 -20.94 -8.71
CA LEU A 34 3.01 -21.07 -10.06
C LEU A 34 3.08 -22.54 -10.48
N VAL A 35 3.58 -23.43 -9.61
CA VAL A 35 3.63 -24.87 -9.88
C VAL A 35 2.23 -25.43 -10.04
N PHE A 36 1.30 -25.08 -9.15
CA PHE A 36 -0.09 -25.55 -9.20
C PHE A 36 -0.80 -25.10 -10.48
N ASN A 37 -0.69 -23.82 -10.85
CA ASN A 37 -1.31 -23.26 -12.04
C ASN A 37 -0.81 -23.94 -13.33
N ILE A 38 0.49 -24.23 -13.40
CA ILE A 38 1.06 -24.96 -14.55
C ILE A 38 0.54 -26.41 -14.58
N GLN A 39 0.55 -27.09 -13.44
CA GLN A 39 0.16 -28.52 -13.35
C GLN A 39 -1.31 -28.74 -13.69
N TYR A 40 -2.20 -27.86 -13.25
CA TYR A 40 -3.65 -28.02 -13.38
C TYR A 40 -4.29 -27.11 -14.45
N ASN A 41 -3.46 -26.35 -15.19
CA ASN A 41 -3.92 -25.36 -16.19
C ASN A 41 -4.95 -24.38 -15.61
N THR A 42 -4.64 -23.83 -14.44
CA THR A 42 -5.47 -22.83 -13.73
C THR A 42 -4.76 -21.46 -13.70
N ASN A 43 -5.48 -20.43 -13.27
CA ASN A 43 -4.93 -19.09 -13.06
C ASN A 43 -5.37 -18.57 -11.68
N ILE A 44 -4.93 -19.26 -10.62
CA ILE A 44 -5.21 -18.82 -9.25
C ILE A 44 -4.27 -17.66 -8.92
N GLU A 45 -4.84 -16.55 -8.45
CA GLU A 45 -4.16 -15.32 -8.07
C GLU A 45 -4.06 -15.20 -6.56
N ILE A 46 -3.18 -14.30 -6.07
CA ILE A 46 -3.03 -13.99 -4.65
C ILE A 46 -3.97 -12.84 -4.27
N TYR A 47 -4.60 -12.95 -3.12
CA TYR A 47 -5.38 -11.88 -2.50
C TYR A 47 -4.70 -11.41 -1.21
N LEU A 48 -4.26 -10.16 -1.20
CA LEU A 48 -3.62 -9.51 -0.04
C LEU A 48 -4.65 -8.64 0.69
N HIS A 49 -5.12 -9.14 1.84
CA HIS A 49 -6.03 -8.42 2.73
C HIS A 49 -5.26 -7.48 3.64
N ILE A 50 -5.67 -6.21 3.68
CA ILE A 50 -4.96 -5.14 4.36
C ILE A 50 -5.86 -4.49 5.40
N ASN A 51 -5.38 -4.47 6.65
CA ASN A 51 -5.93 -3.67 7.74
C ASN A 51 -4.75 -3.10 8.55
N SER A 52 -4.41 -1.82 8.33
CA SER A 52 -3.17 -1.24 8.83
C SER A 52 -3.27 0.27 9.05
N ASP A 53 -2.71 0.75 10.14
CA ASP A 53 -2.54 2.18 10.40
C ASP A 53 -1.37 2.82 9.63
N GLY A 54 -0.61 2.02 8.88
CA GLY A 54 0.57 2.48 8.16
C GLY A 54 1.84 2.28 8.98
N GLY A 55 2.80 3.19 8.83
CA GLY A 55 4.09 3.14 9.53
C GLY A 55 5.24 3.57 8.63
N ASP A 56 6.33 2.79 8.59
CA ASP A 56 7.56 3.11 7.89
C ASP A 56 7.37 3.16 6.36
N VAL A 57 7.53 4.35 5.80
CA VAL A 57 7.38 4.58 4.36
C VAL A 57 8.48 3.88 3.54
N PHE A 58 9.71 3.79 4.05
CA PHE A 58 10.79 3.10 3.33
C PHE A 58 10.57 1.58 3.33
N ALA A 59 10.00 1.05 4.41
CA ALA A 59 9.62 -0.36 4.44
C ALA A 59 8.57 -0.68 3.36
N VAL A 60 7.50 0.13 3.23
CA VAL A 60 6.51 -0.12 2.18
C VAL A 60 7.07 0.06 0.78
N LEU A 61 7.90 1.08 0.53
CA LEU A 61 8.54 1.28 -0.78
C LEU A 61 9.41 0.08 -1.21
N SER A 62 9.97 -0.66 -0.25
CA SER A 62 10.81 -1.84 -0.55
C SER A 62 10.04 -3.02 -1.15
N ILE A 63 8.73 -3.13 -0.92
CA ILE A 63 7.92 -4.28 -1.38
C ILE A 63 7.10 -3.98 -2.65
N ILE A 64 6.90 -2.72 -3.00
CA ILE A 64 6.04 -2.35 -4.15
C ILE A 64 6.48 -3.04 -5.43
N ASN A 65 7.76 -2.95 -5.78
CA ASN A 65 8.30 -3.58 -6.97
C ASN A 65 8.11 -5.10 -6.99
N LEU A 66 8.13 -5.75 -5.82
CA LEU A 66 7.84 -7.18 -5.72
C LEU A 66 6.38 -7.45 -6.07
N ILE A 67 5.45 -6.66 -5.54
CA ILE A 67 4.00 -6.84 -5.79
C ILE A 67 3.69 -6.59 -7.26
N GLU A 68 4.16 -5.47 -7.84
CA GLU A 68 3.89 -5.07 -9.22
C GLU A 68 4.47 -6.03 -10.27
N ASN A 69 5.63 -6.63 -9.98
CA ASN A 69 6.34 -7.50 -10.93
C ASN A 69 6.28 -8.98 -10.53
N ASN A 70 5.38 -9.36 -9.63
CA ASN A 70 5.22 -10.76 -9.22
C ASN A 70 4.65 -11.59 -10.37
N THR A 71 5.12 -12.83 -10.53
CA THR A 71 4.67 -13.73 -11.61
C THR A 71 3.19 -14.10 -11.46
N ILE A 72 2.71 -14.24 -10.23
CA ILE A 72 1.29 -14.45 -9.89
C ILE A 72 0.71 -13.08 -9.55
N ASN A 73 -0.40 -12.70 -10.17
CA ASN A 73 -1.10 -11.45 -9.86
C ASN A 73 -1.43 -11.37 -8.36
N ILE A 74 -1.22 -10.19 -7.79
CA ILE A 74 -1.55 -9.89 -6.39
C ILE A 74 -2.65 -8.84 -6.39
N ASN A 75 -3.84 -9.24 -5.97
CA ASN A 75 -4.98 -8.35 -5.78
C ASN A 75 -5.00 -7.88 -4.34
N THR A 76 -5.23 -6.59 -4.10
CA THR A 76 -5.30 -6.04 -2.75
C THR A 76 -6.74 -5.80 -2.32
N ILE A 77 -7.07 -6.09 -1.07
CA ILE A 77 -8.39 -5.88 -0.49
C ILE A 77 -8.22 -5.12 0.82
N ILE A 78 -8.80 -3.92 0.91
CA ILE A 78 -8.82 -3.16 2.17
C ILE A 78 -9.99 -3.66 3.00
N GLU A 79 -9.69 -4.13 4.22
CA GLU A 79 -10.67 -4.58 5.21
C GLU A 79 -10.50 -3.79 6.51
N GLY A 80 -11.45 -2.92 6.82
CA GLY A 80 -11.41 -2.01 7.95
C GLY A 80 -10.68 -0.71 7.60
N LYS A 81 -9.33 -0.68 7.59
CA LYS A 81 -8.59 0.56 7.31
C LYS A 81 -7.26 0.34 6.59
N ALA A 82 -6.97 1.22 5.64
CA ALA A 82 -5.60 1.41 5.13
C ALA A 82 -5.22 2.89 5.32
N ALA A 83 -4.29 3.19 6.22
CA ALA A 83 -3.88 4.55 6.52
C ALA A 83 -2.39 4.78 6.20
N SER A 84 -2.05 6.04 5.81
CA SER A 84 -0.66 6.46 5.62
C SER A 84 0.10 5.53 4.66
N ALA A 85 1.24 4.96 5.05
CA ALA A 85 2.03 4.03 4.24
C ALA A 85 1.23 2.80 3.76
N ALA A 86 0.19 2.35 4.50
CA ALA A 86 -0.65 1.23 4.08
C ALA A 86 -1.49 1.52 2.84
N THR A 87 -1.79 2.80 2.55
CA THR A 87 -2.47 3.18 1.32
C THR A 87 -1.61 2.91 0.09
N ILE A 88 -0.29 3.08 0.23
CA ILE A 88 0.69 2.79 -0.82
C ILE A 88 0.74 1.27 -1.08
N LEU A 89 0.76 0.46 -0.02
CA LEU A 89 0.68 -0.99 -0.13
C LEU A 89 -0.59 -1.44 -0.86
N ALA A 90 -1.74 -0.86 -0.49
CA ALA A 90 -3.02 -1.17 -1.10
C ALA A 90 -3.08 -0.81 -2.60
N MET A 91 -2.43 0.28 -3.00
CA MET A 91 -2.42 0.71 -4.41
C MET A 91 -1.49 -0.11 -5.31
N ALA A 92 -0.58 -0.89 -4.77
CA ALA A 92 0.37 -1.69 -5.55
C ALA A 92 -0.26 -2.96 -6.16
N GLY A 93 -1.48 -3.33 -5.79
CA GLY A 93 -2.17 -4.51 -6.31
C GLY A 93 -2.52 -4.41 -7.79
N THR A 94 -2.58 -5.56 -8.47
CA THR A 94 -3.05 -5.69 -9.86
C THR A 94 -4.50 -5.27 -9.99
N SER A 95 -5.35 -5.71 -9.06
CA SER A 95 -6.71 -5.21 -8.81
C SER A 95 -6.80 -4.74 -7.37
N ARG A 96 -7.42 -3.59 -7.15
CA ARG A 96 -7.47 -2.93 -5.85
C ARG A 96 -8.91 -2.86 -5.39
N GLN A 97 -9.20 -3.51 -4.28
CA GLN A 97 -10.53 -3.65 -3.74
C GLN A 97 -10.65 -3.06 -2.34
N ILE A 98 -11.84 -2.68 -1.95
CA ILE A 98 -12.17 -2.24 -0.60
C ILE A 98 -13.54 -2.80 -0.20
N THR A 99 -13.68 -3.28 1.03
CA THR A 99 -15.00 -3.65 1.55
C THR A 99 -15.86 -2.41 1.85
N GLN A 100 -17.19 -2.53 1.75
CA GLN A 100 -18.14 -1.41 1.84
C GLN A 100 -17.98 -0.55 3.11
N ASN A 101 -17.58 -1.13 4.23
CA ASN A 101 -17.44 -0.44 5.52
C ASN A 101 -15.98 -0.13 5.88
N SER A 102 -15.10 -0.09 4.88
CA SER A 102 -13.69 0.20 5.06
C SER A 102 -13.32 1.60 4.61
N TYR A 103 -12.18 2.07 5.08
CA TYR A 103 -11.73 3.44 4.90
C TYR A 103 -10.26 3.52 4.49
N MET A 104 -9.92 4.57 3.75
CA MET A 104 -8.53 4.98 3.58
C MET A 104 -8.28 6.31 4.30
N LEU A 105 -7.05 6.50 4.77
CA LEU A 105 -6.59 7.79 5.29
C LEU A 105 -5.27 8.16 4.64
N ILE A 106 -5.31 9.28 3.91
CA ILE A 106 -4.15 9.83 3.21
C ILE A 106 -3.79 11.15 3.87
N HIS A 107 -2.59 11.24 4.37
CA HIS A 107 -2.06 12.44 4.99
C HIS A 107 -0.60 12.68 4.61
N ASN A 108 -0.07 13.85 4.96
CA ASN A 108 1.31 14.19 4.68
C ASN A 108 2.28 13.34 5.51
N ILE A 109 3.51 13.22 5.03
CA ILE A 109 4.57 12.56 5.78
C ILE A 109 4.80 13.34 7.09
N SER A 110 4.84 12.61 8.21
CA SER A 110 5.22 13.14 9.50
C SER A 110 6.61 12.63 9.87
N SER A 111 7.45 13.50 10.40
CA SER A 111 8.76 13.15 10.94
C SER A 111 9.01 13.96 12.22
N GLY A 112 9.73 13.38 13.16
CA GLY A 112 10.25 14.06 14.32
C GLY A 112 11.77 14.06 14.24
N PHE A 113 12.38 15.25 14.25
CA PHE A 113 13.84 15.39 14.16
C PHE A 113 14.34 16.42 15.17
N TRP A 114 15.45 16.12 15.79
CA TRP A 114 16.21 17.05 16.63
C TRP A 114 17.70 16.92 16.33
N GLY A 115 18.34 18.07 16.09
CA GLY A 115 19.75 18.08 15.72
C GLY A 115 20.29 19.50 15.57
N LYS A 116 21.48 19.62 15.01
CA LYS A 116 22.09 20.91 14.66
C LYS A 116 21.36 21.55 13.48
N MET A 117 21.48 22.86 13.30
CA MET A 117 20.76 23.60 12.27
C MET A 117 20.94 22.99 10.87
N HIS A 118 22.18 22.67 10.47
CA HIS A 118 22.43 22.09 9.14
C HIS A 118 21.82 20.69 8.98
N GLU A 119 21.75 19.89 10.06
CA GLU A 119 21.11 18.57 10.05
C GLU A 119 19.59 18.71 9.88
N ILE A 120 18.97 19.72 10.51
CA ILE A 120 17.55 20.06 10.35
C ILE A 120 17.27 20.51 8.91
N GLU A 121 18.12 21.37 8.34
CA GLU A 121 17.99 21.84 6.95
C GLU A 121 18.09 20.68 5.94
N ASP A 122 18.98 19.73 6.17
CA ASP A 122 19.14 18.55 5.32
C ASP A 122 17.94 17.60 5.46
N GLU A 123 17.42 17.41 6.69
CA GLU A 123 16.20 16.62 6.91
C GLU A 123 14.99 17.24 6.20
N VAL A 124 14.82 18.55 6.24
CA VAL A 124 13.76 19.25 5.49
C VAL A 124 13.88 19.01 3.98
N LYS A 125 15.10 19.01 3.42
CA LYS A 125 15.32 18.71 1.99
C LYS A 125 14.95 17.26 1.68
N ASN A 126 15.34 16.30 2.53
CA ASN A 126 15.01 14.88 2.39
C ASN A 126 13.50 14.63 2.43
N LEU A 127 12.80 15.23 3.39
CA LEU A 127 11.34 15.14 3.52
C LEU A 127 10.61 15.76 2.32
N ASN A 128 11.12 16.89 1.79
CA ASN A 128 10.57 17.49 0.58
C ASN A 128 10.74 16.58 -0.65
N LEU A 129 11.92 15.96 -0.81
CA LEU A 129 12.16 14.99 -1.88
C LEU A 129 11.21 13.80 -1.76
N LEU A 130 11.15 13.19 -0.58
CA LEU A 130 10.27 12.05 -0.31
C LEU A 130 8.80 12.40 -0.54
N THR A 131 8.33 13.56 -0.06
CA THR A 131 6.95 14.05 -0.30
C THR A 131 6.65 14.19 -1.79
N LYS A 132 7.59 14.71 -2.57
CA LYS A 132 7.45 14.83 -4.03
C LYS A 132 7.30 13.48 -4.70
N ASP A 133 8.10 12.49 -4.30
CA ASP A 133 8.08 11.15 -4.87
C ASP A 133 6.80 10.39 -4.48
N ILE A 134 6.35 10.51 -3.23
CA ILE A 134 5.08 9.95 -2.77
C ILE A 134 3.89 10.58 -3.51
N LYS A 135 3.87 11.90 -3.70
CA LYS A 135 2.82 12.55 -4.52
C LYS A 135 2.82 12.05 -5.97
N LYS A 136 3.99 11.82 -6.55
CA LYS A 136 4.11 11.25 -7.90
C LYS A 136 3.54 9.82 -7.92
N LEU A 137 3.85 9.03 -6.91
CA LEU A 137 3.35 7.66 -6.77
C LEU A 137 1.82 7.64 -6.68
N TYR A 138 1.19 8.45 -5.81
CA TYR A 138 -0.28 8.57 -5.77
C TYR A 138 -0.89 8.93 -7.12
N ARG A 139 -0.30 9.87 -7.84
CA ARG A 139 -0.80 10.31 -9.15
C ARG A 139 -0.62 9.26 -10.26
N ASN A 140 0.37 8.38 -10.14
CA ASN A 140 0.56 7.30 -11.10
C ASN A 140 -0.51 6.20 -10.97
N TYR A 141 -0.99 5.96 -9.74
CA TYR A 141 -1.99 4.92 -9.45
C TYR A 141 -3.43 5.40 -9.50
N THR A 142 -3.68 6.71 -9.50
CA THR A 142 -5.02 7.26 -9.30
C THR A 142 -5.39 8.29 -10.33
N ASN A 143 -6.68 8.66 -10.36
CA ASN A 143 -7.19 9.75 -11.20
C ASN A 143 -7.21 11.10 -10.47
N ILE A 144 -6.61 11.18 -9.27
CA ILE A 144 -6.64 12.39 -8.45
C ILE A 144 -5.80 13.51 -9.07
N THR A 145 -6.37 14.71 -9.12
CA THR A 145 -5.61 15.88 -9.55
C THR A 145 -4.59 16.32 -8.50
N ALA A 146 -3.53 17.01 -8.92
CA ALA A 146 -2.52 17.54 -7.99
C ALA A 146 -3.16 18.43 -6.90
N LYS A 147 -4.14 19.26 -7.26
CA LYS A 147 -4.85 20.14 -6.33
C LYS A 147 -5.65 19.35 -5.29
N GLN A 148 -6.37 18.31 -5.71
CA GLN A 148 -7.12 17.43 -4.80
C GLN A 148 -6.20 16.67 -3.86
N LEU A 149 -5.10 16.11 -4.38
CA LEU A 149 -4.12 15.40 -3.55
C LEU A 149 -3.48 16.34 -2.52
N ASP A 150 -3.12 17.57 -2.92
CA ASP A 150 -2.58 18.58 -2.00
C ASP A 150 -3.58 18.97 -0.90
N GLN A 151 -4.88 18.93 -1.18
CA GLN A 151 -5.93 19.15 -0.18
C GLN A 151 -6.02 17.96 0.78
N LEU A 152 -6.06 16.74 0.28
CA LEU A 152 -6.12 15.53 1.11
C LEU A 152 -4.90 15.43 2.04
N LEU A 153 -3.71 15.68 1.53
CA LEU A 153 -2.47 15.62 2.30
C LEU A 153 -2.38 16.65 3.45
N LYS A 154 -3.23 17.68 3.44
CA LYS A 154 -3.30 18.70 4.51
C LYS A 154 -4.28 18.36 5.62
N THR A 155 -4.99 17.25 5.50
CA THR A 155 -6.04 16.84 6.43
C THR A 155 -5.84 15.38 6.82
N ASP A 156 -6.36 15.01 7.98
CA ASP A 156 -6.37 13.62 8.47
C ASP A 156 -7.80 13.06 8.41
N LEU A 157 -8.46 13.21 7.24
CA LEU A 157 -9.82 12.77 7.04
C LEU A 157 -9.88 11.36 6.46
N LEU A 158 -10.78 10.56 6.99
CA LEU A 158 -11.10 9.24 6.44
C LEU A 158 -11.85 9.40 5.11
N LEU A 159 -11.45 8.62 4.13
CA LEU A 159 -12.13 8.46 2.85
C LEU A 159 -12.93 7.14 2.89
N ASP A 160 -14.23 7.21 2.68
CA ASP A 160 -15.08 6.04 2.54
C ASP A 160 -14.84 5.30 1.21
N ALA A 161 -15.39 4.10 1.07
CA ALA A 161 -15.21 3.26 -0.11
C ALA A 161 -15.63 3.97 -1.42
N ASN A 162 -16.74 4.72 -1.41
CA ASN A 162 -17.22 5.45 -2.58
C ASN A 162 -16.27 6.58 -3.00
N THR A 163 -15.73 7.30 -2.03
CA THR A 163 -14.74 8.36 -2.27
C THR A 163 -13.42 7.78 -2.79
N CYS A 164 -12.98 6.63 -2.25
CA CYS A 164 -11.80 5.91 -2.73
C CYS A 164 -11.97 5.48 -4.19
N LEU A 165 -13.12 4.91 -4.54
CA LEU A 165 -13.46 4.53 -5.92
C LEU A 165 -13.47 5.75 -6.85
N LYS A 166 -14.11 6.83 -6.44
CA LYS A 166 -14.21 8.09 -7.21
C LYS A 166 -12.84 8.68 -7.56
N TYR A 167 -11.88 8.64 -6.64
CA TYR A 167 -10.53 9.14 -6.88
C TYR A 167 -9.61 8.13 -7.54
N GLY A 168 -10.07 6.89 -7.74
CA GLY A 168 -9.27 5.82 -8.34
C GLY A 168 -8.20 5.25 -7.41
N PHE A 169 -8.36 5.37 -6.10
CA PHE A 169 -7.49 4.66 -5.14
C PHE A 169 -7.74 3.17 -5.15
N ILE A 170 -8.97 2.77 -5.48
CA ILE A 170 -9.38 1.38 -5.66
C ILE A 170 -10.17 1.24 -6.97
N ASP A 171 -10.32 0.02 -7.44
CA ASP A 171 -11.00 -0.33 -8.69
C ASP A 171 -12.41 -0.85 -8.44
N GLU A 172 -12.68 -1.44 -7.26
CA GLU A 172 -13.95 -2.09 -6.95
C GLU A 172 -14.28 -2.05 -5.45
N ILE A 173 -15.57 -1.95 -5.12
CA ILE A 173 -16.12 -2.12 -3.76
C ILE A 173 -16.73 -3.52 -3.69
N VAL A 174 -16.29 -4.33 -2.71
CA VAL A 174 -16.69 -5.73 -2.52
C VAL A 174 -17.38 -5.94 -1.17
#